data_fac4ecdc608a4afcdbdc22b1594ade6f
#
_entry.id   fac4ecdc608a4afcdbdc22b1594ade6f
#
_cell.length_a   1.000
_cell.length_b   1.000
_cell.length_c   1.000
_cell.angle_alpha   90.00
_cell.angle_beta   90.00
_cell.angle_gamma   90.00
#
_symmetry.space_group_name_H-M   'P 1'
#
loop_
_entity.id
_entity.type
_entity.pdbx_description
1 polymer ?
#
loop_
_entity_poly.entity_id
_entity_poly.type
_entity_poly.pdbx_seq_one_letter_code
_entity_poly.pdbx_strand_id
1 'polypeptide(L)'
;MATTEVRLSPSSLNYEARRCDRCFAEGLNGEVWPQGPFPGIFAKLDSQQRKYFTGRPTTDIDAALPAGTLHNGGRVQSAPVTIGKVDFTIRGSMDALIRFDDGTVGVVDFKSSTASPALGDAYRPQLAAYQWSLSHPASGDAETVSVAGLLVFAPESMVDTSDGRAYLVSTTWIPVEVKDGWFENFLGRIAPLVESPGDARTKPGCEWCELRERLTDRP
;
A
#
# COMPACT_ATOMS: atom_id res chain seq x y z
N MET A 1 -1.43 10.86 30.39
CA MET A 1 -1.66 9.40 30.35
C MET A 1 -0.66 8.85 29.34
N ALA A 2 -0.05 7.68 29.59
CA ALA A 2 0.86 7.10 28.62
C ALA A 2 0.09 6.67 27.37
N THR A 3 0.62 7.00 26.20
CA THR A 3 0.10 6.55 24.91
C THR A 3 0.76 5.23 24.50
N THR A 4 0.07 4.44 23.68
CA THR A 4 0.62 3.23 23.06
C THR A 4 1.21 3.60 21.71
N GLU A 5 2.50 3.36 21.51
CA GLU A 5 3.15 3.61 20.22
C GLU A 5 2.88 2.46 19.25
N VAL A 6 2.40 2.78 18.06
CA VAL A 6 2.13 1.82 16.97
C VAL A 6 2.79 2.27 15.68
N ARG A 7 3.62 1.40 15.13
CA ARG A 7 4.21 1.62 13.82
C ARG A 7 3.43 0.85 12.75
N LEU A 8 2.89 1.57 11.79
CA LEU A 8 2.12 1.03 10.67
C LEU A 8 2.98 0.92 9.40
N SER A 9 2.89 -0.21 8.73
CA SER A 9 3.39 -0.35 7.35
C SER A 9 2.24 -0.07 6.38
N PRO A 10 2.40 0.82 5.38
CA PRO A 10 1.34 1.10 4.41
C PRO A 10 0.73 -0.17 3.79
N SER A 11 1.57 -1.14 3.39
CA SER A 11 1.11 -2.39 2.79
C SER A 11 0.27 -3.27 3.73
N SER A 12 0.44 -3.14 5.06
CA SER A 12 -0.36 -3.90 6.03
C SER A 12 -1.77 -3.35 6.23
N LEU A 13 -2.01 -2.11 5.78
CA LEU A 13 -3.30 -1.42 5.96
C LEU A 13 -4.39 -1.91 5.00
N ASN A 14 -4.03 -2.65 3.97
CA ASN A 14 -4.97 -3.26 3.03
C ASN A 14 -5.62 -4.54 3.60
N TYR A 15 -5.72 -4.65 4.91
CA TYR A 15 -6.15 -5.88 5.59
C TYR A 15 -7.62 -6.22 5.32
N GLU A 16 -8.49 -5.23 5.16
CA GLU A 16 -9.95 -5.42 5.07
C GLU A 16 -10.36 -6.34 3.90
N ALA A 17 -9.52 -6.43 2.86
CA ALA A 17 -9.76 -7.33 1.74
C ALA A 17 -9.61 -8.82 2.13
N ARG A 18 -8.74 -9.13 3.11
CA ARG A 18 -8.35 -10.50 3.47
C ARG A 18 -8.57 -10.88 4.93
N ARG A 19 -8.70 -9.91 5.84
CA ARG A 19 -8.75 -10.11 7.28
C ARG A 19 -9.95 -9.39 7.88
N CYS A 20 -10.36 -9.80 9.07
CA CYS A 20 -11.27 -9.04 9.92
C CYS A 20 -10.49 -8.14 10.89
N ASP A 21 -11.20 -7.25 11.57
CA ASP A 21 -10.62 -6.33 12.55
C ASP A 21 -9.87 -7.06 13.66
N ARG A 22 -10.38 -8.21 14.13
CA ARG A 22 -9.71 -9.04 15.13
C ARG A 22 -8.33 -9.52 14.67
N CYS A 23 -8.25 -10.12 13.48
CA CYS A 23 -6.98 -10.62 12.95
C CYS A 23 -5.99 -9.48 12.64
N PHE A 24 -6.50 -8.29 12.28
CA PHE A 24 -5.68 -7.11 12.12
C PHE A 24 -5.14 -6.59 13.46
N ALA A 25 -6.01 -6.47 14.46
CA ALA A 25 -5.65 -6.06 15.83
C ALA A 25 -4.57 -6.97 16.44
N GLU A 26 -4.73 -8.27 16.30
CA GLU A 26 -3.74 -9.26 16.75
C GLU A 26 -2.38 -9.06 16.06
N GLY A 27 -2.39 -8.79 14.74
CA GLY A 27 -1.18 -8.45 13.99
C GLY A 27 -0.50 -7.17 14.47
N LEU A 28 -1.27 -6.14 14.84
CA LEU A 28 -0.74 -4.90 15.44
C LEU A 28 -0.11 -5.14 16.82
N ASN A 29 -0.62 -6.11 17.57
CA ASN A 29 -0.12 -6.49 18.89
C ASN A 29 1.01 -7.54 18.85
N GLY A 30 1.57 -7.82 17.66
CA GLY A 30 2.76 -8.65 17.50
C GLY A 30 2.49 -10.12 17.19
N GLU A 31 1.25 -10.53 17.02
CA GLU A 31 0.92 -11.86 16.52
C GLU A 31 1.36 -11.99 15.05
N VAL A 32 2.43 -12.73 14.83
CA VAL A 32 2.99 -12.95 13.49
C VAL A 32 2.48 -14.27 12.94
N TRP A 33 1.67 -14.18 11.89
CA TRP A 33 1.24 -15.38 11.16
C TRP A 33 2.37 -15.91 10.27
N PRO A 34 2.61 -17.23 10.24
CA PRO A 34 3.58 -17.82 9.34
C PRO A 34 3.24 -17.45 7.90
N GLN A 35 4.17 -16.75 7.25
CA GLN A 35 4.10 -16.50 5.83
C GLN A 35 4.99 -17.50 5.10
N GLY A 36 4.46 -18.09 4.03
CA GLY A 36 5.29 -18.89 3.13
C GLY A 36 6.39 -18.04 2.48
N PRO A 37 7.40 -18.67 1.87
CA PRO A 37 8.44 -17.93 1.17
C PRO A 37 7.82 -17.10 0.05
N PHE A 38 8.15 -15.80 0.02
CA PHE A 38 7.71 -14.91 -1.05
C PHE A 38 8.41 -15.31 -2.35
N PRO A 39 7.68 -15.60 -3.45
CA PRO A 39 8.32 -16.04 -4.69
C PRO A 39 9.27 -14.97 -5.23
N GLY A 40 10.56 -15.33 -5.41
CA GLY A 40 11.61 -14.39 -5.82
C GLY A 40 11.37 -13.70 -7.17
N ILE A 41 10.50 -14.27 -8.01
CA ILE A 41 10.12 -13.66 -9.29
C ILE A 41 9.46 -12.28 -9.09
N PHE A 42 8.64 -12.10 -8.05
CA PHE A 42 7.97 -10.82 -7.80
C PHE A 42 8.96 -9.72 -7.42
N ALA A 43 9.98 -10.03 -6.61
CA ALA A 43 11.03 -9.06 -6.30
C ALA A 43 11.82 -8.63 -7.56
N LYS A 44 12.03 -9.58 -8.49
CA LYS A 44 12.70 -9.29 -9.76
C LYS A 44 11.85 -8.44 -10.69
N LEU A 45 10.54 -8.73 -10.78
CA LEU A 45 9.59 -7.94 -11.56
C LEU A 45 9.50 -6.51 -11.00
N ASP A 46 9.32 -6.34 -9.70
CA ASP A 46 9.31 -5.03 -9.03
C ASP A 46 10.57 -4.22 -9.36
N SER A 47 11.74 -4.82 -9.21
CA SER A 47 13.01 -4.16 -9.54
C SER A 47 13.10 -3.72 -10.99
N GLN A 48 12.61 -4.53 -11.95
CA GLN A 48 12.61 -4.18 -13.36
C GLN A 48 11.60 -3.07 -13.67
N GLN A 49 10.42 -3.11 -13.08
CA GLN A 49 9.38 -2.08 -13.24
C GLN A 49 9.90 -0.73 -12.75
N ARG A 50 10.47 -0.67 -11.54
CA ARG A 50 11.09 0.55 -11.00
C ARG A 50 12.17 1.09 -11.92
N LYS A 51 13.08 0.23 -12.37
CA LYS A 51 14.17 0.63 -13.28
C LYS A 51 13.63 1.17 -14.62
N TYR A 52 12.57 0.54 -15.14
CA TYR A 52 11.98 0.93 -16.44
C TYR A 52 11.30 2.31 -16.36
N PHE A 53 10.54 2.55 -15.30
CA PHE A 53 9.76 3.78 -15.19
C PHE A 53 10.54 4.97 -14.60
N THR A 54 11.63 4.76 -13.89
CA THR A 54 12.43 5.87 -13.36
C THR A 54 12.99 6.76 -14.48
N GLY A 55 12.70 8.06 -14.41
CA GLY A 55 13.10 9.07 -15.39
C GLY A 55 12.16 9.20 -16.59
N ARG A 56 11.07 8.42 -16.63
CA ARG A 56 10.08 8.53 -17.72
C ARG A 56 9.03 9.59 -17.44
N PRO A 57 8.44 10.19 -18.51
CA PRO A 57 7.36 11.14 -18.37
C PRO A 57 6.07 10.45 -17.91
N THR A 58 5.17 11.21 -17.31
CA THR A 58 3.85 10.75 -16.86
C THR A 58 2.98 10.18 -17.98
N THR A 59 3.18 10.64 -19.22
CA THR A 59 2.50 10.13 -20.41
C THR A 59 2.77 8.65 -20.69
N ASP A 60 3.84 8.08 -20.13
CA ASP A 60 4.12 6.65 -20.22
C ASP A 60 3.24 5.82 -19.26
N ILE A 61 2.58 6.48 -18.30
CA ILE A 61 1.59 5.88 -17.38
C ILE A 61 0.19 6.11 -17.95
N ASP A 62 -0.18 7.37 -18.13
CA ASP A 62 -1.49 7.79 -18.61
C ASP A 62 -1.41 9.20 -19.20
N ALA A 63 -1.96 9.40 -20.40
CA ALA A 63 -1.95 10.68 -21.08
C ALA A 63 -2.79 11.78 -20.37
N ALA A 64 -3.71 11.39 -19.47
CA ALA A 64 -4.52 12.31 -18.70
C ALA A 64 -3.80 12.85 -17.44
N LEU A 65 -2.66 12.29 -17.06
CA LEU A 65 -1.89 12.80 -15.94
C LEU A 65 -1.25 14.15 -16.27
N PRO A 66 -1.13 15.06 -15.28
CA PRO A 66 -0.35 16.29 -15.46
C PRO A 66 1.10 15.98 -15.88
N ALA A 67 1.73 16.92 -16.58
CA ALA A 67 3.12 16.78 -17.01
C ALA A 67 4.05 16.65 -15.80
N GLY A 68 4.99 15.72 -15.88
CA GLY A 68 5.93 15.43 -14.81
C GLY A 68 6.81 14.23 -15.14
N THR A 69 7.65 13.88 -14.18
CA THR A 69 8.64 12.78 -14.32
C THR A 69 8.52 11.80 -13.15
N LEU A 70 8.65 10.51 -13.47
CA LEU A 70 8.69 9.44 -12.48
C LEU A 70 10.07 9.32 -11.85
N HIS A 71 10.07 9.16 -10.53
CA HIS A 71 11.26 8.89 -9.73
C HIS A 71 11.06 7.62 -8.90
N ASN A 72 12.15 7.04 -8.44
CA ASN A 72 12.07 5.96 -7.44
C ASN A 72 11.43 6.52 -6.16
N GLY A 73 10.41 5.84 -5.64
CA GLY A 73 9.63 6.31 -4.50
C GLY A 73 10.40 6.39 -3.19
N GLY A 74 11.27 5.43 -2.95
CA GLY A 74 12.11 5.43 -1.76
C GLY A 74 11.37 5.17 -0.45
N ARG A 75 12.04 5.45 0.67
CA ARG A 75 11.49 5.26 2.02
C ARG A 75 10.75 6.49 2.49
N VAL A 76 9.63 6.27 3.17
CA VAL A 76 8.87 7.31 3.86
C VAL A 76 8.71 6.99 5.33
N GLN A 77 8.65 8.04 6.15
CA GLN A 77 8.29 7.96 7.55
C GLN A 77 7.51 9.23 7.92
N SER A 78 6.33 9.06 8.53
CA SER A 78 5.56 10.20 9.02
C SER A 78 6.05 10.68 10.38
N ALA A 79 5.76 11.94 10.71
CA ALA A 79 5.68 12.37 12.09
C ALA A 79 4.64 11.53 12.85
N PRO A 80 4.74 11.38 14.19
CA PRO A 80 3.71 10.73 14.98
C PRO A 80 2.38 11.49 14.90
N VAL A 81 1.27 10.75 14.85
CA VAL A 81 -0.09 11.30 14.98
C VAL A 81 -0.82 10.60 16.12
N THR A 82 -1.33 11.37 17.07
CA THR A 82 -2.05 10.84 18.24
C THR A 82 -3.54 10.75 17.94
N ILE A 83 -4.10 9.56 18.05
CA ILE A 83 -5.55 9.31 17.98
C ILE A 83 -5.97 8.57 19.26
N GLY A 84 -6.78 9.21 20.08
CA GLY A 84 -7.15 8.64 21.38
C GLY A 84 -5.93 8.47 22.29
N LYS A 85 -5.62 7.22 22.66
CA LYS A 85 -4.44 6.85 23.44
C LYS A 85 -3.35 6.19 22.61
N VAL A 86 -3.40 6.31 21.28
CA VAL A 86 -2.46 5.65 20.40
C VAL A 86 -1.68 6.70 19.58
N ASP A 87 -0.35 6.57 19.60
CA ASP A 87 0.56 7.34 18.75
C ASP A 87 0.95 6.50 17.54
N PHE A 88 0.41 6.84 16.37
CA PHE A 88 0.72 6.16 15.13
C PHE A 88 1.90 6.81 14.41
N THR A 89 2.81 5.99 13.94
CA THR A 89 3.87 6.39 12.99
C THR A 89 3.79 5.49 11.76
N ILE A 90 3.72 6.07 10.58
CA ILE A 90 3.72 5.34 9.32
C ILE A 90 5.17 5.21 8.83
N ARG A 91 5.59 4.00 8.44
CA ARG A 91 6.90 3.75 7.86
C ARG A 91 6.83 2.70 6.77
N GLY A 92 7.34 3.03 5.58
CA GLY A 92 7.32 2.13 4.44
C GLY A 92 8.23 2.53 3.30
N SER A 93 8.11 1.82 2.18
CA SER A 93 8.77 2.15 0.91
C SER A 93 7.72 2.24 -0.18
N MET A 94 7.75 3.34 -0.92
CA MET A 94 6.93 3.53 -2.11
C MET A 94 7.62 2.93 -3.33
N ASP A 95 6.84 2.53 -4.32
CA ASP A 95 7.37 2.01 -5.59
C ASP A 95 7.89 3.14 -6.47
N ALA A 96 7.09 4.15 -6.71
CA ALA A 96 7.47 5.32 -7.48
C ALA A 96 6.81 6.60 -6.94
N LEU A 97 7.47 7.72 -7.20
CA LEU A 97 7.00 9.07 -6.94
C LEU A 97 6.99 9.84 -8.27
N ILE A 98 5.93 10.54 -8.58
CA ILE A 98 5.91 11.51 -9.67
C ILE A 98 6.26 12.87 -9.09
N ARG A 99 7.12 13.63 -9.78
CA ARG A 99 7.28 15.06 -9.58
C ARG A 99 6.64 15.77 -10.76
N PHE A 100 5.57 16.50 -10.50
CA PHE A 100 4.87 17.28 -11.51
C PHE A 100 5.55 18.62 -11.72
N ASP A 101 5.36 19.19 -12.93
CA ASP A 101 5.97 20.47 -13.31
C ASP A 101 5.39 21.65 -12.51
N ASP A 102 4.21 21.49 -11.89
CA ASP A 102 3.58 22.45 -11.00
C ASP A 102 4.12 22.44 -9.55
N GLY A 103 5.09 21.55 -9.26
CA GLY A 103 5.70 21.39 -7.95
C GLY A 103 4.94 20.45 -7.01
N THR A 104 3.80 19.90 -7.41
CA THR A 104 3.11 18.86 -6.64
C THR A 104 3.74 17.48 -6.89
N VAL A 105 3.32 16.48 -6.12
CA VAL A 105 3.81 15.11 -6.29
C VAL A 105 2.67 14.11 -6.47
N GLY A 106 3.00 12.96 -7.08
CA GLY A 106 2.09 11.84 -7.23
C GLY A 106 2.66 10.56 -6.60
N VAL A 107 1.80 9.77 -5.96
CA VAL A 107 2.15 8.44 -5.42
C VAL A 107 1.73 7.37 -6.40
N VAL A 108 2.66 6.55 -6.84
CA VAL A 108 2.41 5.40 -7.73
C VAL A 108 2.85 4.12 -7.03
N ASP A 109 1.94 3.17 -6.94
CA ASP A 109 2.20 1.86 -6.39
C ASP A 109 2.04 0.80 -7.50
N PHE A 110 3.06 -0.04 -7.69
CA PHE A 110 3.10 -1.03 -8.77
C PHE A 110 2.42 -2.33 -8.34
N LYS A 111 1.56 -2.86 -9.20
CA LYS A 111 0.84 -4.11 -8.93
C LYS A 111 0.95 -5.08 -10.10
N SER A 112 1.55 -6.24 -9.87
CA SER A 112 1.52 -7.36 -10.82
C SER A 112 0.24 -8.15 -10.59
N SER A 113 -0.83 -7.82 -11.34
CA SER A 113 -2.17 -8.36 -11.17
C SER A 113 -3.02 -8.14 -12.42
N THR A 114 -4.25 -8.65 -12.43
CA THR A 114 -5.27 -8.25 -13.39
C THR A 114 -5.93 -6.96 -12.91
N ALA A 115 -6.02 -5.96 -13.78
CA ALA A 115 -6.67 -4.71 -13.47
C ALA A 115 -8.17 -4.92 -13.21
N SER A 116 -8.67 -4.34 -12.13
CA SER A 116 -10.11 -4.31 -11.82
C SER A 116 -10.46 -3.03 -11.03
N PRO A 117 -11.70 -2.53 -11.13
CA PRO A 117 -12.13 -1.36 -10.34
C PRO A 117 -11.99 -1.54 -8.83
N ALA A 118 -12.16 -2.78 -8.34
CA ALA A 118 -12.06 -3.11 -6.92
C ALA A 118 -10.65 -2.95 -6.34
N LEU A 119 -9.60 -2.98 -7.19
CA LEU A 119 -8.22 -2.80 -6.72
C LEU A 119 -8.01 -1.41 -6.09
N GLY A 120 -8.55 -0.36 -6.69
CA GLY A 120 -8.42 1.00 -6.17
C GLY A 120 -8.92 1.11 -4.73
N ASP A 121 -10.09 0.56 -4.45
CA ASP A 121 -10.68 0.57 -3.10
C ASP A 121 -9.85 -0.29 -2.12
N ALA A 122 -9.40 -1.46 -2.56
CA ALA A 122 -8.62 -2.37 -1.73
C ALA A 122 -7.25 -1.77 -1.32
N TYR A 123 -6.64 -0.94 -2.17
CA TYR A 123 -5.34 -0.33 -1.94
C TYR A 123 -5.39 1.13 -1.48
N ARG A 124 -6.59 1.72 -1.35
CA ARG A 124 -6.74 3.11 -0.84
C ARG A 124 -6.06 3.32 0.52
N PRO A 125 -6.15 2.42 1.53
CA PRO A 125 -5.46 2.62 2.80
C PRO A 125 -3.94 2.74 2.66
N GLN A 126 -3.33 1.96 1.78
CA GLN A 126 -1.89 2.01 1.50
C GLN A 126 -1.49 3.34 0.86
N LEU A 127 -2.23 3.77 -0.17
CA LEU A 127 -1.95 5.03 -0.88
C LEU A 127 -2.19 6.23 0.02
N ALA A 128 -3.25 6.21 0.84
CA ALA A 128 -3.52 7.24 1.84
C ALA A 128 -2.40 7.35 2.88
N ALA A 129 -1.84 6.23 3.32
CA ALA A 129 -0.71 6.23 4.24
C ALA A 129 0.57 6.81 3.62
N TYR A 130 0.82 6.57 2.33
CA TYR A 130 1.93 7.21 1.62
C TYR A 130 1.71 8.72 1.46
N GLN A 131 0.50 9.12 1.04
CA GLN A 131 0.13 10.53 0.93
C GLN A 131 0.28 11.24 2.29
N TRP A 132 -0.22 10.64 3.36
CA TRP A 132 -0.05 11.16 4.72
C TRP A 132 1.42 11.33 5.11
N SER A 133 2.24 10.32 4.82
CA SER A 133 3.67 10.36 5.16
C SER A 133 4.43 11.44 4.41
N LEU A 134 4.05 11.75 3.18
CA LEU A 134 4.63 12.83 2.38
C LEU A 134 4.16 14.21 2.85
N SER A 135 2.90 14.33 3.23
CA SER A 135 2.33 15.60 3.73
C SER A 135 2.70 15.90 5.20
N HIS A 136 3.07 14.87 5.98
CA HIS A 136 3.44 14.98 7.40
C HIS A 136 4.73 14.18 7.67
N PRO A 137 5.86 14.53 7.03
CA PRO A 137 7.08 13.75 7.18
C PRO A 137 7.70 13.90 8.58
N ALA A 138 8.40 12.86 9.04
CA ALA A 138 9.16 12.91 10.29
C ALA A 138 10.37 13.86 10.18
N SER A 139 10.84 14.12 8.97
CA SER A 139 11.94 15.04 8.66
C SER A 139 11.87 15.50 7.21
N GLY A 140 12.43 16.65 6.91
CA GLY A 140 12.35 17.32 5.61
C GLY A 140 11.05 18.11 5.43
N ASP A 141 10.84 18.60 4.22
CA ASP A 141 9.70 19.43 3.88
C ASP A 141 8.47 18.57 3.54
N ALA A 142 7.30 19.08 3.88
CA ALA A 142 6.03 18.48 3.50
C ALA A 142 5.78 18.64 1.99
N GLU A 143 5.32 17.55 1.35
CA GLU A 143 4.98 17.53 -0.07
C GLU A 143 3.47 17.66 -0.26
N THR A 144 3.03 18.37 -1.27
CA THR A 144 1.63 18.43 -1.68
C THR A 144 1.36 17.29 -2.67
N VAL A 145 0.60 16.29 -2.24
CA VAL A 145 0.23 15.14 -3.08
C VAL A 145 -1.06 15.44 -3.83
N SER A 146 -0.99 15.55 -5.16
CA SER A 146 -2.14 15.84 -6.02
C SER A 146 -2.73 14.60 -6.69
N VAL A 147 -1.96 13.52 -6.82
CA VAL A 147 -2.36 12.29 -7.49
C VAL A 147 -1.91 11.08 -6.68
N ALA A 148 -2.77 10.07 -6.58
CA ALA A 148 -2.39 8.75 -6.08
C ALA A 148 -3.04 7.66 -6.95
N GLY A 149 -2.34 6.55 -7.17
CA GLY A 149 -2.92 5.46 -7.94
C GLY A 149 -2.03 4.23 -8.07
N LEU A 150 -2.58 3.24 -8.73
CA LEU A 150 -1.93 1.98 -9.02
C LEU A 150 -1.54 1.92 -10.48
N LEU A 151 -0.31 1.51 -10.76
CA LEU A 151 0.08 1.09 -12.10
C LEU A 151 0.10 -0.44 -12.13
N VAL A 152 -0.90 -1.01 -12.78
CA VAL A 152 -1.12 -2.46 -12.82
C VAL A 152 -0.46 -3.05 -14.05
N PHE A 153 0.33 -4.11 -13.84
CA PHE A 153 1.05 -4.85 -14.86
C PHE A 153 0.39 -6.23 -15.03
N ALA A 154 -0.20 -6.49 -16.19
CA ALA A 154 -0.81 -7.76 -16.52
C ALA A 154 -0.03 -8.44 -17.67
N PRO A 155 0.49 -9.68 -17.48
CA PRO A 155 1.04 -10.46 -18.57
C PRO A 155 -0.05 -10.81 -19.58
N GLU A 156 0.17 -10.49 -20.88
CA GLU A 156 -0.80 -10.73 -21.94
C GLU A 156 -0.44 -11.97 -22.76
N SER A 157 0.82 -12.05 -23.18
CA SER A 157 1.29 -13.15 -24.04
C SER A 157 2.80 -13.35 -23.90
N MET A 158 3.27 -14.50 -24.38
CA MET A 158 4.68 -14.78 -24.52
C MET A 158 5.08 -14.70 -26.00
N VAL A 159 6.18 -14.04 -26.29
CA VAL A 159 6.70 -13.85 -27.64
C VAL A 159 8.16 -14.28 -27.74
N ASP A 160 8.57 -14.76 -28.91
CA ASP A 160 9.96 -15.04 -29.21
C ASP A 160 10.67 -13.74 -29.58
N THR A 161 11.92 -13.58 -29.11
CA THR A 161 12.82 -12.46 -29.42
C THR A 161 14.16 -13.00 -29.92
N SER A 162 15.03 -12.12 -30.42
CA SER A 162 16.39 -12.51 -30.80
C SER A 162 17.21 -13.16 -29.69
N ASP A 163 16.94 -12.76 -28.45
CA ASP A 163 17.72 -13.14 -27.26
C ASP A 163 17.00 -14.17 -26.38
N GLY A 164 15.85 -14.71 -26.83
CA GLY A 164 15.07 -15.68 -26.08
C GLY A 164 13.57 -15.40 -26.13
N ARG A 165 12.89 -15.51 -24.99
CA ARG A 165 11.45 -15.28 -24.88
C ARG A 165 11.17 -14.12 -23.93
N ALA A 166 10.14 -13.31 -24.26
CA ALA A 166 9.68 -12.21 -23.44
C ALA A 166 8.17 -12.31 -23.17
N TYR A 167 7.74 -11.82 -22.02
CA TYR A 167 6.33 -11.52 -21.77
C TYR A 167 6.01 -10.13 -22.31
N LEU A 168 4.96 -10.03 -23.12
CA LEU A 168 4.27 -8.77 -23.36
C LEU A 168 3.40 -8.48 -22.15
N VAL A 169 3.53 -7.28 -21.64
CA VAL A 169 2.83 -6.82 -20.44
C VAL A 169 2.03 -5.58 -20.80
N SER A 170 0.73 -5.62 -20.56
CA SER A 170 -0.08 -4.41 -20.58
C SER A 170 0.05 -3.66 -19.25
N THR A 171 -0.09 -2.34 -19.31
CA THR A 171 -0.15 -1.49 -18.13
C THR A 171 -1.48 -0.76 -18.08
N THR A 172 -2.07 -0.70 -16.89
CA THR A 172 -3.32 0.03 -16.64
C THR A 172 -3.14 0.95 -15.46
N TRP A 173 -3.39 2.24 -15.65
CA TRP A 173 -3.45 3.20 -14.55
C TRP A 173 -4.82 3.15 -13.89
N ILE A 174 -4.84 3.02 -12.56
CA ILE A 174 -6.06 3.08 -11.75
C ILE A 174 -5.89 4.25 -10.77
N PRO A 175 -6.50 5.40 -11.05
CA PRO A 175 -6.48 6.53 -10.11
C PRO A 175 -7.25 6.17 -8.84
N VAL A 176 -6.72 6.58 -7.69
CA VAL A 176 -7.34 6.34 -6.39
C VAL A 176 -7.49 7.68 -5.67
N GLU A 177 -8.71 8.13 -5.57
CA GLU A 177 -9.01 9.35 -4.83
C GLU A 177 -8.88 9.10 -3.32
N VAL A 178 -8.05 9.90 -2.67
CA VAL A 178 -7.95 9.97 -1.21
C VAL A 178 -8.40 11.36 -0.78
N LYS A 179 -9.62 11.45 -0.25
CA LYS A 179 -10.20 12.71 0.22
C LYS A 179 -9.50 13.19 1.48
N ASP A 180 -9.51 14.51 1.69
CA ASP A 180 -9.00 15.11 2.93
C ASP A 180 -9.68 14.49 4.16
N GLY A 181 -8.91 14.27 5.21
CA GLY A 181 -9.38 13.63 6.43
C GLY A 181 -9.66 12.14 6.33
N TRP A 182 -9.51 11.51 5.16
CA TRP A 182 -9.80 10.08 5.00
C TRP A 182 -8.87 9.22 5.87
N PHE A 183 -7.59 9.55 5.90
CA PHE A 183 -6.60 8.76 6.61
C PHE A 183 -6.72 8.90 8.13
N GLU A 184 -7.02 10.10 8.64
CA GLU A 184 -7.31 10.34 10.06
C GLU A 184 -8.56 9.57 10.51
N ASN A 185 -9.60 9.57 9.68
CA ASN A 185 -10.80 8.78 9.94
C ASN A 185 -10.48 7.27 9.94
N PHE A 186 -9.61 6.82 9.04
CA PHE A 186 -9.13 5.44 9.04
C PHE A 186 -8.37 5.11 10.32
N LEU A 187 -7.43 5.97 10.76
CA LEU A 187 -6.72 5.81 12.03
C LEU A 187 -7.68 5.81 13.21
N GLY A 188 -8.72 6.67 13.19
CA GLY A 188 -9.79 6.69 14.19
C GLY A 188 -10.56 5.36 14.30
N ARG A 189 -10.72 4.62 13.19
CA ARG A 189 -11.34 3.28 13.19
C ARG A 189 -10.42 2.21 13.77
N ILE A 190 -9.12 2.31 13.57
CA ILE A 190 -8.17 1.28 14.03
C ILE A 190 -7.61 1.55 15.43
N ALA A 191 -7.66 2.77 15.95
CA ALA A 191 -7.19 3.08 17.29
C ALA A 191 -7.88 2.23 18.38
N PRO A 192 -9.22 2.07 18.39
CA PRO A 192 -9.89 1.17 19.34
C PRO A 192 -9.43 -0.29 19.25
N LEU A 193 -9.01 -0.75 18.06
CA LEU A 193 -8.51 -2.12 17.87
C LEU A 193 -7.15 -2.34 18.58
N VAL A 194 -6.37 -1.27 18.72
CA VAL A 194 -5.12 -1.30 19.48
C VAL A 194 -5.40 -1.24 20.98
N GLU A 195 -6.33 -0.38 21.39
CA GLU A 195 -6.67 -0.16 22.80
C GLU A 195 -7.37 -1.38 23.42
N SER A 196 -8.21 -2.07 22.66
CA SER A 196 -9.03 -3.19 23.11
C SER A 196 -9.12 -4.30 22.05
N PRO A 197 -8.02 -5.00 21.76
CA PRO A 197 -7.99 -5.99 20.68
C PRO A 197 -8.97 -7.16 20.90
N GLY A 198 -9.35 -7.45 22.16
CA GLY A 198 -10.32 -8.49 22.50
C GLY A 198 -11.75 -8.17 22.04
N ASP A 199 -12.08 -6.88 21.85
CA ASP A 199 -13.41 -6.42 21.43
C ASP A 199 -13.51 -6.34 19.89
N ALA A 200 -12.43 -6.58 19.18
CA ALA A 200 -12.38 -6.49 17.73
C ALA A 200 -13.26 -7.56 17.05
N ARG A 201 -14.01 -7.13 16.04
CA ARG A 201 -15.00 -7.99 15.38
C ARG A 201 -14.35 -8.98 14.43
N THR A 202 -14.91 -10.18 14.39
CA THR A 202 -14.65 -11.15 13.32
C THR A 202 -15.60 -10.89 12.14
N LYS A 203 -15.24 -11.33 10.94
CA LYS A 203 -16.16 -11.35 9.79
C LYS A 203 -16.24 -12.77 9.22
N PRO A 204 -17.41 -13.20 8.70
CA PRO A 204 -17.53 -14.44 7.94
C PRO A 204 -16.56 -14.45 6.75
N GLY A 205 -15.96 -15.61 6.47
CA GLY A 205 -15.00 -15.76 5.38
C GLY A 205 -13.64 -15.10 5.62
N CYS A 206 -13.30 -14.77 6.86
CA CYS A 206 -11.94 -14.36 7.20
C CYS A 206 -11.03 -15.60 7.21
N GLU A 207 -10.20 -15.72 6.18
CA GLU A 207 -9.29 -16.87 5.99
C GLU A 207 -8.40 -17.14 7.21
N TRP A 208 -8.03 -16.11 7.96
CA TRP A 208 -7.19 -16.23 9.16
C TRP A 208 -7.96 -16.80 10.34
N CYS A 209 -9.22 -16.40 10.55
CA CYS A 209 -10.08 -16.99 11.58
C CYS A 209 -10.35 -18.46 11.28
N GLU A 210 -10.69 -18.78 10.02
CA GLU A 210 -10.94 -20.15 9.59
C GLU A 210 -9.70 -21.05 9.71
N LEU A 211 -8.50 -20.50 9.41
CA LEU A 211 -7.26 -21.24 9.62
C LEU A 211 -7.02 -21.53 11.11
N ARG A 212 -7.24 -20.53 11.96
CA ARG A 212 -7.08 -20.70 13.41
C ARG A 212 -8.00 -21.78 13.96
N GLU A 213 -9.30 -21.74 13.63
CA GLU A 213 -10.26 -22.74 14.05
C GLU A 213 -9.79 -24.15 13.64
N ARG A 214 -9.39 -24.32 12.38
CA ARG A 214 -8.85 -25.62 11.91
C ARG A 214 -7.61 -26.09 12.61
N LEU A 215 -6.78 -25.19 13.15
CA LEU A 215 -5.55 -25.54 13.88
C LEU A 215 -5.85 -25.86 15.34
N THR A 216 -6.83 -25.22 15.97
CA THR A 216 -7.24 -25.49 17.36
C THR A 216 -8.07 -26.78 17.49
N ASP A 217 -8.80 -27.18 16.43
CA ASP A 217 -9.61 -28.39 16.40
C ASP A 217 -8.79 -29.67 16.05
N ARG A 218 -7.48 -29.56 15.89
CA ARG A 218 -6.61 -30.74 15.72
C ARG A 218 -6.31 -31.35 17.09
N PRO A 219 -6.63 -32.66 17.27
CA PRO A 219 -6.36 -33.38 18.53
C PRO A 219 -4.87 -33.50 18.82
#